data_bd63b75508c54428e3a017e008a588a4
#
_entry.id   bd63b75508c54428e3a017e008a588a4
#
_cell.length_a   1.000
_cell.length_b   1.000
_cell.length_c   1.000
_cell.angle_alpha   90.00
_cell.angle_beta   90.00
_cell.angle_gamma   90.00
#
_symmetry.space_group_name_H-M   'P 1'
#
loop_
_entity.id
_entity.type
_entity.pdbx_description
1 polymer ?
#
loop_
_entity_poly.entity_id
_entity_poly.type
_entity_poly.pdbx_seq_one_letter_code
_entity_poly.pdbx_strand_id
1 'polypeptide(L)' 'MAVYQCPLCDYRVDTDKGDDAEGFTAGFDWDAEVPEDWFCPDCGVRDKVDFEKVS' A
#
# COMPACT_ATOMS: atom_id res chain seq x y z
N MET A 1 7.29 1.99 -11.74
CA MET A 1 6.03 2.34 -11.05
C MET A 1 5.35 1.07 -10.59
N ALA A 2 4.78 1.08 -9.41
CA ALA A 2 4.09 -0.08 -8.88
C ALA A 2 2.81 0.35 -8.17
N VAL A 3 1.75 -0.42 -8.40
CA VAL A 3 0.47 -0.20 -7.73
C VAL A 3 0.12 -1.48 -6.98
N TYR A 4 -0.17 -1.34 -5.70
CA TYR A 4 -0.56 -2.44 -4.84
C TYR A 4 -2.02 -2.25 -4.44
N GLN A 5 -2.78 -3.32 -4.46
CA GLN A 5 -4.22 -3.25 -4.20
C GLN A 5 -4.62 -4.22 -3.09
N CYS A 6 -5.47 -3.73 -2.18
CA CYS A 6 -6.08 -4.57 -1.17
C CYS A 6 -7.06 -5.54 -1.83
N PRO A 7 -6.96 -6.85 -1.57
CA PRO A 7 -7.84 -7.81 -2.22
C PRO A 7 -9.28 -7.78 -1.69
N LEU A 8 -9.51 -7.09 -0.58
CA LEU A 8 -10.82 -7.07 0.06
C LEU A 8 -11.64 -5.83 -0.30
N CYS A 9 -11.03 -4.65 -0.28
CA CYS A 9 -11.78 -3.39 -0.40
C CYS A 9 -11.36 -2.51 -1.58
N ASP A 10 -10.50 -2.99 -2.44
CA ASP A 10 -10.02 -2.27 -3.64
C ASP A 10 -9.19 -1.03 -3.35
N TYR A 11 -8.74 -0.84 -2.11
CA TYR A 11 -7.83 0.26 -1.79
C TYR A 11 -6.52 0.09 -2.54
N ARG A 12 -6.05 1.14 -3.20
CA ARG A 12 -4.84 1.08 -4.02
C ARG A 12 -3.79 2.05 -3.52
N VAL A 13 -2.54 1.60 -3.57
CA VAL A 13 -1.39 2.42 -3.24
C VAL A 13 -0.47 2.46 -4.46
N ASP A 14 -0.26 3.68 -5.00
CA ASP A 14 0.64 3.90 -6.13
C ASP A 14 1.97 4.42 -5.58
N THR A 15 3.03 3.64 -5.76
CA THR A 15 4.34 4.01 -5.21
C THR A 15 4.91 5.29 -5.83
N ASP A 16 4.56 5.60 -7.07
CA ASP A 16 5.03 6.82 -7.71
C ASP A 16 4.36 8.07 -7.14
N LYS A 17 3.11 7.95 -6.74
CA LYS A 17 2.34 9.07 -6.19
C LYS A 17 2.47 9.19 -4.68
N GLY A 18 2.75 8.09 -4.03
CA GLY A 18 2.77 8.02 -2.57
C GLY A 18 1.38 8.03 -1.98
N ASP A 19 1.32 8.14 -0.67
CA ASP A 19 0.05 8.20 0.05
C ASP A 19 0.28 9.08 1.28
N ASP A 20 -0.04 10.35 1.15
CA ASP A 20 0.21 11.34 2.21
C ASP A 20 -0.55 11.00 3.49
N ALA A 21 -1.75 10.44 3.37
CA ALA A 21 -2.55 10.09 4.53
C ALA A 21 -1.89 9.00 5.38
N GLU A 22 -1.07 8.16 4.74
CA GLU A 22 -0.34 7.10 5.42
C GLU A 22 1.14 7.42 5.65
N GLY A 23 1.57 8.60 5.25
CA GLY A 23 2.94 9.03 5.43
C GLY A 23 3.91 8.50 4.39
N PHE A 24 3.43 8.04 3.26
CA PHE A 24 4.27 7.53 2.18
C PHE A 24 4.53 8.63 1.17
N THR A 25 5.79 8.97 0.97
CA THR A 25 6.18 10.02 0.01
C THR A 25 6.17 9.47 -1.42
N ALA A 26 6.00 10.35 -2.40
CA ALA A 26 6.02 9.97 -3.81
C ALA A 26 7.35 9.28 -4.15
N GLY A 27 7.28 8.14 -4.83
CA GLY A 27 8.45 7.37 -5.18
C GLY A 27 8.96 6.46 -4.06
N PHE A 28 8.15 6.19 -3.04
CA PHE A 28 8.57 5.34 -1.93
C PHE A 28 8.74 3.88 -2.37
N ASP A 29 9.55 3.15 -1.60
CA ASP A 29 9.80 1.74 -1.85
C ASP A 29 8.84 0.90 -0.99
N TRP A 30 7.96 0.15 -1.64
CA TRP A 30 6.97 -0.69 -0.96
C TRP A 30 7.64 -1.67 0.01
N ASP A 31 8.71 -2.33 -0.43
CA ASP A 31 9.35 -3.36 0.38
C ASP A 31 10.14 -2.78 1.55
N ALA A 32 10.78 -1.63 1.35
CA ALA A 32 11.67 -1.06 2.35
C ALA A 32 10.97 -0.11 3.31
N GLU A 33 9.99 0.64 2.83
CA GLU A 33 9.38 1.72 3.61
C GLU A 33 8.07 1.37 4.26
N VAL A 34 7.33 0.40 3.72
CA VAL A 34 6.07 -0.03 4.32
C VAL A 34 6.34 -1.10 5.38
N PRO A 35 5.96 -0.86 6.65
CA PRO A 35 6.17 -1.87 7.70
C PRO A 35 5.38 -3.14 7.42
N GLU A 36 5.88 -4.28 7.89
CA GLU A 36 5.18 -5.55 7.69
C GLU A 36 3.84 -5.61 8.42
N ASP A 37 3.71 -4.86 9.49
CA ASP A 37 2.49 -4.80 10.29
C ASP A 37 1.53 -3.69 9.83
N TRP A 38 1.88 -2.98 8.76
CA TRP A 38 0.98 -1.99 8.18
C TRP A 38 -0.26 -2.70 7.60
N PHE A 39 -1.41 -2.13 7.82
CA PHE A 39 -2.66 -2.70 7.36
C PHE A 39 -3.43 -1.69 6.52
N CYS A 40 -4.39 -2.20 5.75
CA CYS A 40 -5.21 -1.36 4.88
C CYS A 40 -5.98 -0.33 5.72
N PRO A 41 -5.83 0.96 5.41
CA PRO A 41 -6.51 2.01 6.18
C PRO A 41 -8.01 2.09 5.90
N ASP A 42 -8.46 1.45 4.83
CA ASP A 42 -9.88 1.49 4.45
C ASP A 42 -10.67 0.40 5.16
N CYS A 43 -10.25 -0.85 5.06
CA CYS A 43 -10.96 -1.95 5.69
C CYS A 43 -10.35 -2.42 7.01
N GLY A 44 -9.05 -2.20 7.21
CA GLY A 44 -8.36 -2.60 8.43
C GLY A 44 -8.23 -4.10 8.64
N VAL A 45 -8.54 -4.91 7.63
CA VAL A 45 -8.56 -6.37 7.76
C VAL A 45 -7.34 -7.02 7.13
N ARG A 46 -6.79 -6.40 6.09
CA ARG A 46 -5.67 -6.97 5.34
C ARG A 46 -4.38 -6.24 5.64
N ASP A 47 -3.33 -7.02 5.88
CA ASP A 47 -2.00 -6.49 6.14
C ASP A 47 -1.24 -6.27 4.83
N LYS A 48 -0.08 -5.61 4.93
CA LYS A 48 0.78 -5.36 3.78
C LYS A 48 1.02 -6.62 2.94
N VAL A 49 1.26 -7.75 3.61
CA VAL A 49 1.60 -9.01 2.92
C VAL A 49 0.45 -9.56 2.07
N ASP A 50 -0.78 -9.13 2.36
CA ASP A 50 -1.95 -9.55 1.60
C ASP A 50 -2.19 -8.70 0.36
N PHE A 51 -1.56 -7.53 0.27
CA PHE A 51 -1.72 -6.65 -0.88
C PHE A 51 -1.09 -7.27 -2.12
N GLU A 52 -1.75 -7.11 -3.25
CA GLU A 52 -1.30 -7.65 -4.53
C GLU A 52 -0.75 -6.54 -5.40
N LYS A 53 0.39 -6.82 -6.04
CA LYS A 53 0.94 -5.90 -7.03
C LYS A 53 0.14 -6.06 -8.32
N VAL A 54 -0.62 -5.03 -8.68
CA VAL A 54 -1.49 -5.07 -9.85
C VAL A 54 -0.93 -4.29 -11.04
N SER A 55 0.14 -3.58 -10.84
CA SER A 55 0.78 -2.84 -11.92
C SER A 55 2.27 -2.62 -11.68
#